data_d8fff29072a54484c9138bdb69a923d5
#
_entry.id   d8fff29072a54484c9138bdb69a923d5
#
_cell.length_a   1.000
_cell.length_b   1.000
_cell.length_c   1.000
_cell.angle_alpha   90.00
_cell.angle_beta   90.00
_cell.angle_gamma   90.00
#
_symmetry.space_group_name_H-M   'P 1'
#
loop_
_entity.id
_entity.type
_entity.pdbx_description
1 polymer ?
#
loop_
_entity_poly.entity_id
_entity_poly.type
_entity_poly.pdbx_seq_one_letter_code
_entity_poly.pdbx_strand_id
1 'polypeptide(L)'
;MFNLNDEIQDSNIAATLLKVNERKTAKGNSYAVLKLTDLTSVFELFIFSDILELNREILKEGNSLILTLAKSITNDENRFKRVNVQKIGSLKDLFNSPIKEVFFEVKSDEEVNEISKILDKDGKTSININLINDDKTLTFKLKNNRNLDRKSLNLLRKREISSTII
;
A
#
# COMPACT_ATOMS: atom_id res chain seq x y z
N MET A 1 -8.69 15.52 4.36
CA MET A 1 -7.75 15.39 5.50
C MET A 1 -6.29 15.58 5.09
N PHE A 2 -5.78 14.89 4.05
CA PHE A 2 -4.38 15.06 3.62
C PHE A 2 -4.00 16.52 3.30
N ASN A 3 -4.87 17.27 2.63
CA ASN A 3 -4.62 18.68 2.31
C ASN A 3 -4.56 19.62 3.51
N LEU A 4 -5.18 19.26 4.64
CA LEU A 4 -5.31 20.11 5.82
C LEU A 4 -4.21 19.86 6.87
N ASN A 5 -3.56 18.68 6.81
CA ASN A 5 -2.50 18.34 7.76
C ASN A 5 -1.13 18.70 7.19
N ASP A 6 -0.48 19.71 7.76
CA ASP A 6 0.82 20.23 7.32
C ASP A 6 2.00 19.34 7.70
N GLU A 7 1.83 18.46 8.67
CA GLU A 7 2.87 17.53 9.12
C GLU A 7 3.02 16.32 8.18
N ILE A 8 1.96 15.98 7.44
CA ILE A 8 1.99 14.84 6.51
C ILE A 8 2.45 15.33 5.14
N GLN A 9 3.68 14.99 4.75
CA GLN A 9 4.22 15.34 3.43
C GLN A 9 3.81 14.35 2.34
N ASP A 10 3.82 13.04 2.66
CA ASP A 10 3.47 11.96 1.75
C ASP A 10 2.33 11.11 2.31
N SER A 11 1.46 10.62 1.44
CA SER A 11 0.36 9.72 1.83
C SER A 11 0.03 8.74 0.73
N ASN A 12 -0.36 7.52 1.12
CA ASN A 12 -0.93 6.54 0.23
C ASN A 12 -2.44 6.51 0.38
N ILE A 13 -3.15 6.62 -0.74
CA ILE A 13 -4.60 6.49 -0.79
C ILE A 13 -5.01 5.38 -1.73
N ALA A 14 -6.09 4.67 -1.40
CA ALA A 14 -6.75 3.73 -2.30
C ALA A 14 -8.03 4.40 -2.85
N ALA A 15 -8.20 4.38 -4.16
CA ALA A 15 -9.35 4.99 -4.81
C ALA A 15 -9.74 4.24 -6.09
N THR A 16 -11.02 4.31 -6.45
CA THR A 16 -11.51 3.79 -7.73
C THR A 16 -11.52 4.90 -8.76
N LEU A 17 -10.99 4.61 -9.94
CA LEU A 17 -10.94 5.53 -11.06
C LEU A 17 -12.32 5.59 -11.74
N LEU A 18 -12.95 6.75 -11.70
CA LEU A 18 -14.25 7.00 -12.32
C LEU A 18 -14.10 7.46 -13.77
N LYS A 19 -13.10 8.32 -14.05
CA LYS A 19 -12.88 8.88 -15.38
C LYS A 19 -11.45 9.34 -15.55
N VAL A 20 -10.94 9.21 -16.78
CA VAL A 20 -9.67 9.78 -17.23
C VAL A 20 -9.93 10.80 -18.33
N ASN A 21 -9.48 12.03 -18.15
CA ASN A 21 -9.55 13.09 -19.15
C ASN A 21 -8.13 13.50 -19.57
N GLU A 22 -7.65 12.95 -20.66
CA GLU A 22 -6.34 13.35 -21.22
C GLU A 22 -6.46 14.68 -21.96
N ARG A 23 -5.45 15.53 -21.77
CA ARG A 23 -5.35 16.86 -22.37
C ARG A 23 -3.90 17.16 -22.75
N LYS A 24 -3.70 18.23 -23.50
CA LYS A 24 -2.39 18.77 -23.84
C LYS A 24 -2.25 20.19 -23.26
N THR A 25 -1.06 20.49 -22.76
CA THR A 25 -0.70 21.86 -22.38
C THR A 25 -0.48 22.72 -23.63
N ALA A 26 -0.42 24.03 -23.47
CA ALA A 26 -0.06 24.95 -24.58
C ALA A 26 1.31 24.64 -25.21
N LYS A 27 2.21 23.98 -24.46
CA LYS A 27 3.53 23.53 -24.93
C LYS A 27 3.50 22.13 -25.58
N GLY A 28 2.31 21.51 -25.73
CA GLY A 28 2.15 20.20 -26.34
C GLY A 28 2.35 19.00 -25.41
N ASN A 29 2.74 19.20 -24.15
CA ASN A 29 2.93 18.10 -23.19
C ASN A 29 1.58 17.50 -22.77
N SER A 30 1.49 16.17 -22.76
CA SER A 30 0.30 15.46 -22.30
C SER A 30 0.16 15.51 -20.77
N TYR A 31 -1.06 15.58 -20.30
CA TYR A 31 -1.43 15.39 -18.90
C TYR A 31 -2.82 14.81 -18.81
N ALA A 32 -3.18 14.24 -17.68
CA ALA A 32 -4.55 13.77 -17.47
C ALA A 32 -5.12 14.30 -16.14
N VAL A 33 -6.43 14.49 -16.16
CA VAL A 33 -7.25 14.73 -14.95
C VAL A 33 -7.93 13.42 -14.63
N LEU A 34 -7.58 12.84 -13.49
CA LEU A 34 -8.20 11.62 -12.95
C LEU A 34 -9.33 12.01 -12.02
N LYS A 35 -10.54 11.57 -12.31
CA LYS A 35 -11.68 11.65 -11.39
C LYS A 35 -11.76 10.35 -10.61
N LEU A 36 -11.68 10.42 -9.29
CA LEU A 36 -11.50 9.30 -8.39
C LEU A 36 -12.54 9.34 -7.26
N THR A 37 -12.81 8.18 -6.66
CA THR A 37 -13.59 8.08 -5.42
C THR A 37 -12.92 7.12 -4.44
N ASP A 38 -12.95 7.47 -3.14
CA ASP A 38 -12.48 6.66 -2.02
C ASP A 38 -13.63 6.09 -1.17
N LEU A 39 -14.85 6.00 -1.72
CA LEU A 39 -16.12 5.62 -1.09
C LEU A 39 -16.73 6.71 -0.20
N THR A 40 -15.98 7.72 0.23
CA THR A 40 -16.47 8.82 1.08
C THR A 40 -16.65 10.11 0.30
N SER A 41 -15.85 10.29 -0.73
CA SER A 41 -15.83 11.51 -1.54
C SER A 41 -15.43 11.23 -2.99
N VAL A 42 -15.74 12.21 -3.86
CA VAL A 42 -15.23 12.25 -5.23
C VAL A 42 -14.28 13.42 -5.35
N PHE A 43 -13.11 13.17 -5.92
CA PHE A 43 -12.06 14.19 -6.05
C PHE A 43 -11.33 14.05 -7.38
N GLU A 44 -10.57 15.07 -7.74
CA GLU A 44 -9.77 15.08 -8.97
C GLU A 44 -8.29 15.27 -8.64
N LEU A 45 -7.44 14.53 -9.37
CA LEU A 45 -5.98 14.64 -9.31
C LEU A 45 -5.43 14.84 -10.71
N PHE A 46 -4.37 15.64 -10.79
CA PHE A 46 -3.63 15.87 -12.02
C PHE A 46 -2.41 14.96 -12.07
N ILE A 47 -2.18 14.33 -13.22
CA ILE A 47 -0.96 13.59 -13.52
C ILE A 47 -0.34 14.11 -14.79
N PHE A 48 0.99 14.24 -14.80
CA PHE A 48 1.74 14.72 -15.97
C PHE A 48 2.22 13.55 -16.84
N SER A 49 2.79 13.87 -17.99
CA SER A 49 3.19 12.93 -19.03
C SER A 49 3.90 11.69 -18.51
N ASP A 50 4.88 11.86 -17.64
CA ASP A 50 5.72 10.77 -17.14
C ASP A 50 4.89 9.71 -16.38
N ILE A 51 4.05 10.17 -15.44
CA ILE A 51 3.16 9.28 -14.68
C ILE A 51 2.06 8.72 -15.56
N LEU A 52 1.53 9.51 -16.51
CA LEU A 52 0.49 9.10 -17.43
C LEU A 52 0.98 7.95 -18.34
N GLU A 53 2.14 8.10 -18.95
CA GLU A 53 2.67 7.11 -19.89
C GLU A 53 3.04 5.80 -19.20
N LEU A 54 3.67 5.87 -18.04
CA LEU A 54 4.04 4.69 -17.26
C LEU A 54 2.83 3.88 -16.77
N ASN A 55 1.66 4.49 -16.66
CA ASN A 55 0.50 3.88 -16.03
C ASN A 55 -0.72 3.72 -16.94
N ARG A 56 -0.59 3.98 -18.27
CA ARG A 56 -1.73 3.91 -19.22
C ARG A 56 -2.54 2.62 -19.14
N GLU A 57 -1.87 1.49 -18.94
CA GLU A 57 -2.52 0.18 -18.92
C GLU A 57 -3.46 -0.01 -17.72
N ILE A 58 -3.13 0.59 -16.57
CA ILE A 58 -3.91 0.48 -15.34
C ILE A 58 -4.91 1.63 -15.17
N LEU A 59 -4.76 2.73 -15.93
CA LEU A 59 -5.65 3.90 -15.91
C LEU A 59 -6.92 3.63 -16.73
N LYS A 60 -7.68 2.60 -16.36
CA LYS A 60 -8.98 2.24 -16.95
C LYS A 60 -10.09 2.53 -15.95
N GLU A 61 -11.20 3.10 -16.44
CA GLU A 61 -12.38 3.39 -15.64
C GLU A 61 -12.88 2.11 -14.93
N GLY A 62 -13.21 2.23 -13.65
CA GLY A 62 -13.58 1.12 -12.79
C GLY A 62 -12.40 0.44 -12.06
N ASN A 63 -11.15 0.68 -12.46
CA ASN A 63 -10.01 0.12 -11.75
C ASN A 63 -9.82 0.75 -10.37
N SER A 64 -9.51 -0.08 -9.39
CA SER A 64 -9.07 0.38 -8.07
C SER A 64 -7.56 0.55 -8.05
N LEU A 65 -7.13 1.74 -7.70
CA LEU A 65 -5.74 2.18 -7.71
C LEU A 65 -5.24 2.46 -6.30
N ILE A 66 -3.94 2.32 -6.10
CA ILE A 66 -3.21 2.90 -4.97
C ILE A 66 -2.37 4.04 -5.50
N LEU A 67 -2.50 5.22 -4.89
CA LEU A 67 -1.79 6.43 -5.29
C LEU A 67 -0.92 6.92 -4.15
N THR A 68 0.35 7.17 -4.43
CA THR A 68 1.24 7.88 -3.52
C THR A 68 1.17 9.36 -3.86
N LEU A 69 0.72 10.15 -2.91
CA LEU A 69 0.56 11.60 -3.01
C LEU A 69 1.65 12.30 -2.22
N ALA A 70 2.20 13.38 -2.77
CA ALA A 70 3.10 14.26 -2.05
C ALA A 70 2.61 15.70 -2.10
N LYS A 71 2.85 16.43 -1.03
CA LYS A 71 2.65 17.88 -0.98
C LYS A 71 3.91 18.58 -1.49
N SER A 72 3.75 19.53 -2.41
CA SER A 72 4.79 20.47 -2.74
C SER A 72 4.45 21.84 -2.14
N ILE A 73 5.40 22.39 -1.40
CA ILE A 73 5.33 23.77 -0.92
C ILE A 73 5.92 24.63 -2.02
N THR A 74 5.08 25.46 -2.67
CA THR A 74 5.59 26.52 -3.55
C THR A 74 5.96 27.73 -2.69
N ASN A 75 7.15 28.27 -2.91
CA ASN A 75 7.69 29.42 -2.15
C ASN A 75 7.00 30.76 -2.48
N ASP A 76 5.93 30.77 -3.25
CA ASP A 76 5.17 31.97 -3.55
C ASP A 76 4.35 32.42 -2.35
N GLU A 77 4.25 33.73 -2.16
CA GLU A 77 3.49 34.40 -1.08
C GLU A 77 2.02 33.95 -0.97
N ASN A 78 1.46 33.40 -2.04
CA ASN A 78 0.19 32.66 -2.07
C ASN A 78 0.46 31.18 -1.88
N ARG A 79 0.58 30.72 -0.65
CA ARG A 79 0.83 29.35 -0.18
C ARG A 79 -0.17 28.31 -0.73
N PHE A 80 -0.23 28.12 -2.04
CA PHE A 80 -0.98 27.04 -2.65
C PHE A 80 -0.22 25.73 -2.49
N LYS A 81 -0.62 24.95 -1.51
CA LYS A 81 -0.15 23.57 -1.37
C LYS A 81 -0.70 22.76 -2.52
N ARG A 82 0.18 22.29 -3.40
CA ARG A 82 -0.21 21.40 -4.48
C ARG A 82 -0.02 19.96 -4.03
N VAL A 83 -1.02 19.14 -4.31
CA VAL A 83 -0.91 17.69 -4.16
C VAL A 83 -0.50 17.11 -5.51
N ASN A 84 0.65 16.45 -5.52
CA ASN A 84 1.18 15.80 -6.71
C ASN A 84 1.08 14.28 -6.54
N VAL A 85 0.70 13.60 -7.61
CA VAL A 85 0.77 12.13 -7.67
C VAL A 85 2.20 11.76 -8.02
N GLN A 86 2.87 11.02 -7.14
CA GLN A 86 4.24 10.53 -7.36
C GLN A 86 4.24 9.13 -7.98
N LYS A 87 3.29 8.28 -7.56
CA LYS A 87 3.21 6.89 -7.99
C LYS A 87 1.77 6.43 -8.09
N ILE A 88 1.51 5.59 -9.07
CA ILE A 88 0.24 4.88 -9.22
C ILE A 88 0.53 3.39 -9.31
N GLY A 89 -0.32 2.58 -8.69
CA GLY A 89 -0.28 1.13 -8.78
C GLY A 89 -1.69 0.55 -8.84
N SER A 90 -1.80 -0.65 -9.38
CA SER A 90 -3.04 -1.41 -9.34
C SER A 90 -3.24 -1.99 -7.93
N LEU A 91 -4.37 -1.68 -7.31
CA LEU A 91 -4.72 -2.26 -6.02
C LEU A 91 -4.88 -3.78 -6.12
N LYS A 92 -5.39 -4.28 -7.25
CA LYS A 92 -5.52 -5.71 -7.54
C LYS A 92 -4.15 -6.41 -7.56
N ASP A 93 -3.15 -5.80 -8.21
CA ASP A 93 -1.82 -6.38 -8.30
C ASP A 93 -1.10 -6.36 -6.96
N LEU A 94 -1.26 -5.27 -6.20
CA LEU A 94 -0.77 -5.21 -4.82
C LEU A 94 -1.38 -6.33 -3.97
N PHE A 95 -2.68 -6.58 -4.14
CA PHE A 95 -3.37 -7.65 -3.43
C PHE A 95 -2.95 -9.06 -3.85
N ASN A 96 -2.59 -9.24 -5.10
CA ASN A 96 -2.17 -10.52 -5.66
C ASN A 96 -0.65 -10.74 -5.55
N SER A 97 0.10 -9.70 -5.17
CA SER A 97 1.54 -9.83 -4.96
C SER A 97 1.82 -10.78 -3.80
N PRO A 98 2.69 -11.77 -3.99
CA PRO A 98 3.08 -12.65 -2.89
C PRO A 98 3.77 -11.84 -1.79
N ILE A 99 3.39 -12.12 -0.56
CA ILE A 99 4.07 -11.58 0.62
C ILE A 99 5.48 -12.14 0.63
N LYS A 100 6.49 -11.27 0.59
CA LYS A 100 7.90 -11.71 0.56
C LYS A 100 8.39 -12.09 1.94
N GLU A 101 8.07 -11.26 2.93
CA GLU A 101 8.55 -11.42 4.29
C GLU A 101 7.49 -10.95 5.28
N VAL A 102 7.38 -11.65 6.40
CA VAL A 102 6.49 -11.31 7.50
C VAL A 102 7.18 -11.56 8.83
N PHE A 103 6.88 -10.70 9.79
CA PHE A 103 7.27 -10.84 11.20
C PHE A 103 6.01 -11.08 12.01
N PHE A 104 5.97 -12.16 12.77
CA PHE A 104 4.94 -12.44 13.75
C PHE A 104 5.46 -12.12 15.15
N GLU A 105 4.66 -11.44 15.96
CA GLU A 105 4.93 -11.21 17.37
C GLU A 105 4.17 -12.26 18.17
N VAL A 106 4.88 -13.04 18.97
CA VAL A 106 4.35 -14.12 19.78
C VAL A 106 4.82 -13.99 21.23
N LYS A 107 4.00 -14.48 22.14
CA LYS A 107 4.26 -14.41 23.60
C LYS A 107 4.44 -15.79 24.22
N SER A 108 4.14 -16.86 23.48
CA SER A 108 4.22 -18.21 23.99
C SER A 108 4.56 -19.24 22.90
N ASP A 109 4.99 -20.41 23.32
CA ASP A 109 5.25 -21.54 22.42
C ASP A 109 3.96 -22.06 21.76
N GLU A 110 2.81 -21.91 22.42
CA GLU A 110 1.51 -22.28 21.85
C GLU A 110 1.21 -21.44 20.60
N GLU A 111 1.49 -20.15 20.64
CA GLU A 111 1.31 -19.25 19.48
C GLU A 111 2.26 -19.62 18.33
N VAL A 112 3.50 -20.01 18.62
CA VAL A 112 4.44 -20.53 17.62
C VAL A 112 3.90 -21.80 16.96
N ASN A 113 3.34 -22.72 17.76
CA ASN A 113 2.73 -23.95 17.26
C ASN A 113 1.50 -23.66 16.39
N GLU A 114 0.70 -22.66 16.74
CA GLU A 114 -0.45 -22.23 15.95
C GLU A 114 -0.01 -21.66 14.58
N ILE A 115 1.04 -20.84 14.55
CA ILE A 115 1.62 -20.35 13.30
C ILE A 115 2.07 -21.54 12.45
N SER A 116 2.76 -22.52 13.04
CA SER A 116 3.27 -23.69 12.33
C SER A 116 2.16 -24.56 11.75
N LYS A 117 1.02 -24.72 12.45
CA LYS A 117 -0.14 -25.47 11.96
C LYS A 117 -0.85 -24.77 10.80
N ILE A 118 -0.96 -23.44 10.86
CA ILE A 118 -1.65 -22.66 9.83
C ILE A 118 -0.75 -22.49 8.59
N LEU A 119 0.57 -22.37 8.79
CA LEU A 119 1.57 -22.19 7.74
C LEU A 119 2.37 -23.49 7.53
N ASP A 120 1.70 -24.60 7.37
CA ASP A 120 2.32 -25.93 7.22
C ASP A 120 2.92 -26.18 5.82
N LYS A 121 2.46 -25.45 4.80
CA LYS A 121 2.85 -25.66 3.41
C LYS A 121 4.06 -24.85 3.01
N ASP A 122 4.95 -25.46 2.25
CA ASP A 122 6.05 -24.75 1.63
C ASP A 122 5.57 -23.67 0.66
N GLY A 123 6.29 -22.57 0.60
CA GLY A 123 5.90 -21.41 -0.17
C GLY A 123 7.04 -20.44 -0.42
N LYS A 124 6.70 -19.18 -0.71
CA LYS A 124 7.68 -18.15 -1.10
C LYS A 124 7.88 -17.08 -0.03
N THR A 125 7.11 -17.10 1.06
CA THR A 125 7.17 -16.10 2.13
C THR A 125 8.19 -16.50 3.19
N SER A 126 9.12 -15.60 3.46
CA SER A 126 10.04 -15.70 4.60
C SER A 126 9.29 -15.38 5.89
N ILE A 127 9.36 -16.27 6.86
CA ILE A 127 8.68 -16.12 8.15
C ILE A 127 9.70 -15.84 9.24
N ASN A 128 9.55 -14.71 9.90
CA ASN A 128 10.31 -14.34 11.09
C ASN A 128 9.35 -14.32 12.30
N ILE A 129 9.84 -14.77 13.43
CA ILE A 129 9.08 -14.82 14.67
C ILE A 129 9.83 -14.01 15.73
N ASN A 130 9.15 -13.04 16.30
CA ASN A 130 9.60 -12.25 17.43
C ASN A 130 8.94 -12.77 18.69
N LEU A 131 9.64 -13.56 19.47
CA LEU A 131 9.17 -14.02 20.77
C LEU A 131 9.44 -12.89 21.78
N ILE A 132 8.37 -12.35 22.34
CA ILE A 132 8.41 -11.25 23.29
C ILE A 132 8.24 -11.85 24.70
N ASN A 133 9.27 -11.73 25.51
CA ASN A 133 9.24 -12.16 26.91
C ASN A 133 9.77 -11.02 27.78
N ASP A 134 8.87 -10.39 28.54
CA ASP A 134 9.12 -9.21 29.38
C ASP A 134 9.95 -8.14 28.63
N ASP A 135 11.22 -7.96 29.03
CA ASP A 135 12.11 -6.95 28.47
C ASP A 135 12.97 -7.46 27.28
N LYS A 136 12.77 -8.69 26.83
CA LYS A 136 13.60 -9.30 25.78
C LYS A 136 12.76 -9.75 24.60
N THR A 137 13.23 -9.40 23.41
CA THR A 137 12.69 -9.93 22.16
C THR A 137 13.72 -10.83 21.51
N LEU A 138 13.35 -12.08 21.29
CA LEU A 138 14.14 -13.03 20.53
C LEU A 138 13.56 -13.16 19.13
N THR A 139 14.35 -12.80 18.11
CA THR A 139 13.94 -12.94 16.71
C THR A 139 14.58 -14.16 16.10
N PHE A 140 13.78 -15.02 15.50
CA PHE A 140 14.28 -16.16 14.72
C PHE A 140 13.52 -16.30 13.41
N LYS A 141 14.22 -16.79 12.41
CA LYS A 141 13.69 -17.02 11.06
C LYS A 141 13.44 -18.51 10.87
N LEU A 142 12.27 -18.88 10.35
CA LEU A 142 12.01 -20.26 9.99
C LEU A 142 12.96 -20.69 8.85
N LYS A 143 13.46 -21.93 8.95
CA LYS A 143 14.42 -22.47 7.99
C LYS A 143 13.89 -22.47 6.56
N ASN A 144 12.62 -22.81 6.40
CA ASN A 144 11.95 -22.90 5.11
C ASN A 144 10.91 -21.79 4.95
N ASN A 145 10.79 -21.25 3.75
CA ASN A 145 9.71 -20.34 3.41
C ASN A 145 8.35 -21.07 3.47
N ARG A 146 7.29 -20.33 3.76
CA ARG A 146 5.95 -20.85 3.87
C ARG A 146 4.99 -20.22 2.87
N ASN A 147 3.89 -20.91 2.60
CA ASN A 147 2.79 -20.34 1.85
C ASN A 147 1.93 -19.50 2.79
N LEU A 148 2.02 -18.20 2.64
CA LEU A 148 1.24 -17.23 3.41
C LEU A 148 0.26 -16.52 2.50
N ASP A 149 -1.01 -16.84 2.65
CA ASP A 149 -2.11 -16.14 1.99
C ASP A 149 -2.87 -15.24 2.99
N ARG A 150 -3.80 -14.45 2.46
CA ARG A 150 -4.60 -13.54 3.29
C ARG A 150 -5.55 -14.26 4.23
N LYS A 151 -5.99 -15.48 3.88
CA LYS A 151 -6.86 -16.28 4.75
C LYS A 151 -6.08 -16.71 5.98
N SER A 152 -4.86 -17.20 5.78
CA SER A 152 -3.95 -17.58 6.86
C SER A 152 -3.60 -16.40 7.77
N LEU A 153 -3.31 -15.22 7.18
CA LEU A 153 -3.10 -13.98 7.96
C LEU A 153 -4.31 -13.59 8.79
N ASN A 154 -5.51 -13.65 8.21
CA ASN A 154 -6.73 -13.32 8.93
C ASN A 154 -7.04 -14.33 10.04
N LEU A 155 -6.73 -15.62 9.85
CA LEU A 155 -6.86 -16.62 10.89
C LEU A 155 -5.92 -16.34 12.07
N LEU A 156 -4.65 -16.00 11.78
CA LEU A 156 -3.67 -15.66 12.82
C LEU A 156 -4.08 -14.38 13.57
N ARG A 157 -4.55 -13.36 12.87
CA ARG A 157 -5.07 -12.13 13.50
C ARG A 157 -6.28 -12.39 14.42
N LYS A 158 -7.19 -13.28 14.03
CA LYS A 158 -8.33 -13.68 14.87
C LYS A 158 -7.89 -14.41 16.15
N ARG A 159 -6.67 -14.93 16.19
CA ARG A 159 -6.03 -15.54 17.36
C ARG A 159 -5.11 -14.58 18.09
N GLU A 160 -5.27 -13.28 17.82
CA GLU A 160 -4.51 -12.19 18.44
C GLU A 160 -2.99 -12.20 18.15
N ILE A 161 -2.56 -13.00 17.16
CA ILE A 161 -1.17 -13.02 16.71
C ILE A 161 -0.94 -11.82 15.78
N SER A 162 -0.16 -10.86 16.24
CA SER A 162 0.22 -9.66 15.49
C SER A 162 1.19 -10.00 14.36
N SER A 163 1.08 -9.26 13.25
CA SER A 163 1.99 -9.46 12.12
C SER A 163 2.32 -8.16 11.40
N THR A 164 3.60 -7.99 11.06
CA THR A 164 4.12 -6.91 10.21
C THR A 164 4.61 -7.50 8.90
N ILE A 165 4.13 -6.98 7.77
CA ILE A 165 4.51 -7.39 6.41
C ILE A 165 5.52 -6.37 5.88
N ILE A 166 6.60 -6.87 5.25
CA ILE A 166 7.64 -6.07 4.60
C ILE A 166 7.68 -6.35 3.09
#